data_1cdeb00134078472111384a1237d920b
#
_entry.id   1cdeb00134078472111384a1237d920b
#
_cell.length_a   1.000
_cell.length_b   1.000
_cell.length_c   1.000
_cell.angle_alpha   90.00
_cell.angle_beta   90.00
_cell.angle_gamma   90.00
#
_symmetry.space_group_name_H-M   'P 1'
#
loop_
_entity.id
_entity.type
_entity.pdbx_description
1 polymer ?
#
loop_
_entity_poly.entity_id
_entity_poly.type
_entity_poly.pdbx_seq_one_letter_code
_entity_poly.pdbx_strand_id
1 'polypeptide(L)'
;KYCDLLQLDKDKNEVLLRYYSSCEVSAEIRIDNKEVIPIEFKTICHNLFSDVFFYEQRMWLWLTKQPHKKPIKIKISNRHKEIRDFRRKVEANITFDKIQSQYNAMHPKFKYARKYSGCWLLMDRDNQADDNAEHLYRYINQNRPDISIFFVLLKDSHDWVRLEKEGFKLLAFGSREHEAALESCDKIISSHAAQFVTDYFKDKRMLWKKFIFLQHGIIHNDQST
;
A
#
# COMPACT_ATOMS: atom_id res chain seq x y z
N LYS A 1 20.14 7.44 3.68
CA LYS A 1 18.94 7.95 4.38
C LYS A 1 18.27 6.78 5.06
N TYR A 2 18.11 6.87 6.38
CA TYR A 2 17.56 5.76 7.16
C TYR A 2 16.05 5.90 7.42
N CYS A 3 15.43 7.01 7.02
CA CYS A 3 14.01 7.25 7.18
C CYS A 3 13.44 7.94 5.95
N ASP A 4 12.40 7.34 5.40
CA ASP A 4 11.64 7.88 4.28
C ASP A 4 10.23 8.22 4.76
N LEU A 5 9.76 9.38 4.32
CA LEU A 5 8.35 9.70 4.45
C LEU A 5 7.64 9.09 3.26
N LEU A 6 6.65 8.29 3.53
CA LEU A 6 6.02 7.50 2.51
C LEU A 6 4.68 8.12 2.04
N GLN A 7 3.83 8.55 2.93
CA GLN A 7 2.50 9.06 2.59
C GLN A 7 2.03 10.10 3.62
N LEU A 8 1.19 11.00 3.16
CA LEU A 8 0.42 11.92 4.01
C LEU A 8 -1.06 11.78 3.67
N ASP A 9 -1.86 11.39 4.64
CA ASP A 9 -3.31 11.52 4.60
C ASP A 9 -3.70 12.86 5.24
N LYS A 10 -4.10 13.81 4.40
CA LYS A 10 -4.44 15.17 4.85
C LYS A 10 -5.75 15.22 5.61
N ASP A 11 -6.69 14.38 5.25
CA ASP A 11 -8.03 14.39 5.84
C ASP A 11 -7.99 13.82 7.25
N LYS A 12 -7.13 12.82 7.45
CA LYS A 12 -6.93 12.20 8.76
C LYS A 12 -5.78 12.81 9.57
N ASN A 13 -4.98 13.69 8.99
CA ASN A 13 -3.72 14.16 9.57
C ASN A 13 -2.75 13.03 9.94
N GLU A 14 -2.66 12.01 9.09
CA GLU A 14 -1.81 10.85 9.30
C GLU A 14 -0.62 10.87 8.35
N VAL A 15 0.53 10.38 8.83
CA VAL A 15 1.75 10.25 8.03
C VAL A 15 2.30 8.84 8.15
N LEU A 16 2.64 8.24 7.01
CA LEU A 16 3.32 6.96 6.95
C LEU A 16 4.82 7.17 6.84
N LEU A 17 5.55 6.65 7.80
CA LEU A 17 7.01 6.64 7.82
C LEU A 17 7.54 5.22 7.61
N ARG A 18 8.71 5.16 6.99
CA ARG A 18 9.50 3.94 6.86
C ARG A 18 10.92 4.22 7.32
N TYR A 19 11.47 3.32 8.14
CA TYR A 19 12.90 3.35 8.43
C TYR A 19 13.48 1.94 8.41
N TYR A 20 14.80 1.89 8.24
CA TYR A 20 15.56 0.65 8.20
C TYR A 20 16.51 0.57 9.40
N SER A 21 16.64 -0.62 9.96
CA SER A 21 17.57 -0.92 11.06
C SER A 21 18.24 -2.27 10.82
N SER A 22 19.46 -2.42 11.35
CA SER A 22 20.21 -3.68 11.32
C SER A 22 19.77 -4.66 12.42
N CYS A 23 18.94 -4.24 13.34
CA CYS A 23 18.41 -5.06 14.42
C CYS A 23 16.93 -4.77 14.63
N GLU A 24 16.22 -5.72 15.21
CA GLU A 24 14.85 -5.48 15.67
C GLU A 24 14.87 -4.48 16.81
N VAL A 25 14.18 -3.37 16.65
CA VAL A 25 14.24 -2.25 17.57
C VAL A 25 12.85 -1.82 18.02
N SER A 26 12.65 -1.71 19.32
CA SER A 26 11.51 -1.00 19.86
C SER A 26 11.77 0.50 19.75
N ALA A 27 11.17 1.13 18.73
CA ALA A 27 11.37 2.55 18.46
C ALA A 27 10.59 3.43 19.45
N GLU A 28 11.27 4.44 19.99
CA GLU A 28 10.64 5.57 20.62
C GLU A 28 10.49 6.69 19.59
N ILE A 29 9.26 7.11 19.35
CA ILE A 29 8.95 8.12 18.34
C ILE A 29 8.51 9.39 19.05
N ARG A 30 9.11 10.51 18.66
CA ARG A 30 8.72 11.82 19.17
C ARG A 30 8.41 12.79 18.04
N ILE A 31 7.26 13.44 18.13
CA ILE A 31 6.87 14.56 17.27
C ILE A 31 6.94 15.84 18.09
N ASP A 32 7.74 16.81 17.65
CA ASP A 32 7.99 18.08 18.36
C ASP A 32 8.34 17.85 19.85
N ASN A 33 9.21 16.86 20.12
CA ASN A 33 9.65 16.41 21.45
C ASN A 33 8.60 15.71 22.32
N LYS A 34 7.38 15.48 21.84
CA LYS A 34 6.37 14.67 22.55
C LYS A 34 6.41 13.23 22.03
N GLU A 35 6.40 12.29 22.94
CA GLU A 35 6.30 10.87 22.59
C GLU A 35 4.96 10.58 21.92
N VAL A 36 4.99 9.80 20.84
CA VAL A 36 3.82 9.42 20.05
C VAL A 36 3.82 7.92 19.84
N ILE A 37 2.66 7.33 20.04
CA ILE A 37 2.43 5.92 19.77
C ILE A 37 1.93 5.81 18.31
N PRO A 38 2.53 4.94 17.49
CA PRO A 38 2.00 4.68 16.15
C PRO A 38 0.57 4.15 16.18
N ILE A 39 -0.25 4.62 15.25
CA ILE A 39 -1.61 4.10 15.03
C ILE A 39 -1.52 2.67 14.52
N GLU A 40 -0.58 2.44 13.62
CA GLU A 40 -0.30 1.14 13.02
C GLU A 40 1.22 0.99 12.88
N PHE A 41 1.70 -0.21 13.12
CA PHE A 41 3.11 -0.54 13.06
C PHE A 41 3.31 -1.90 12.38
N LYS A 42 4.25 -1.96 11.43
CA LYS A 42 4.61 -3.20 10.73
C LYS A 42 6.11 -3.33 10.62
N THR A 43 6.63 -4.48 11.01
CA THR A 43 8.03 -4.87 10.76
C THR A 43 8.08 -5.88 9.62
N ILE A 44 8.98 -5.63 8.67
CA ILE A 44 9.29 -6.52 7.56
C ILE A 44 10.75 -6.93 7.70
N CYS A 45 10.99 -8.23 7.77
CA CYS A 45 12.35 -8.80 7.80
C CYS A 45 12.82 -9.03 6.36
N HIS A 46 13.95 -8.47 6.03
CA HIS A 46 14.62 -8.72 4.76
C HIS A 46 15.74 -9.72 4.97
N ASN A 47 15.53 -10.95 4.50
CA ASN A 47 16.46 -12.05 4.70
C ASN A 47 17.44 -12.15 3.54
N LEU A 48 18.69 -12.48 3.88
CA LEU A 48 19.69 -12.94 2.95
C LEU A 48 20.07 -14.35 3.39
N PHE A 49 19.73 -15.36 2.59
CA PHE A 49 19.76 -16.77 2.96
C PHE A 49 18.89 -17.05 4.20
N SER A 50 19.45 -17.59 5.26
CA SER A 50 18.78 -17.90 6.53
C SER A 50 18.78 -16.75 7.53
N ASP A 51 19.57 -15.70 7.29
CA ASP A 51 19.77 -14.62 8.24
C ASP A 51 18.98 -13.37 7.87
N VAL A 52 18.49 -12.65 8.88
CA VAL A 52 17.87 -11.35 8.66
C VAL A 52 18.96 -10.32 8.40
N PHE A 53 18.97 -9.76 7.19
CA PHE A 53 19.96 -8.79 6.77
C PHE A 53 19.63 -7.38 7.28
N PHE A 54 18.37 -7.00 7.24
CA PHE A 54 17.88 -5.77 7.86
C PHE A 54 16.37 -5.84 8.10
N TYR A 55 15.90 -4.94 8.94
CA TYR A 55 14.49 -4.76 9.27
C TYR A 55 13.99 -3.46 8.63
N GLU A 56 12.87 -3.55 7.95
CA GLU A 56 12.12 -2.39 7.48
C GLU A 56 10.92 -2.20 8.40
N GLN A 57 10.81 -1.03 8.99
CA GLN A 57 9.68 -0.70 9.84
C GLN A 57 8.84 0.39 9.19
N ARG A 58 7.56 0.13 9.07
CA ARG A 58 6.54 1.07 8.59
C ARG A 58 5.61 1.42 9.72
N MET A 59 5.28 2.69 9.82
CA MET A 59 4.41 3.16 10.88
C MET A 59 3.55 4.32 10.43
N TRP A 60 2.28 4.26 10.78
CA TRP A 60 1.37 5.38 10.67
C TRP A 60 1.40 6.19 11.96
N LEU A 61 1.61 7.49 11.83
CA LEU A 61 1.65 8.44 12.94
C LEU A 61 0.59 9.49 12.75
N TRP A 62 -0.10 9.81 13.83
CA TRP A 62 -1.03 10.92 13.85
C TRP A 62 -0.30 12.24 14.08
N LEU A 63 -0.55 13.20 13.22
CA LEU A 63 0.00 14.54 13.35
C LEU A 63 -0.97 15.42 14.17
N THR A 64 -0.55 15.86 15.32
CA THR A 64 -1.36 16.72 16.19
C THR A 64 -1.60 18.11 15.62
N LYS A 65 -0.81 18.50 14.61
CA LYS A 65 -0.92 19.78 13.88
C LYS A 65 -0.65 19.53 12.41
N GLN A 66 -1.37 20.22 11.56
CA GLN A 66 -1.03 20.21 10.14
C GLN A 66 0.34 20.87 9.92
N PRO A 67 1.24 20.28 9.14
CA PRO A 67 2.57 20.81 8.87
C PRO A 67 2.51 21.96 7.85
N HIS A 68 1.90 23.09 8.23
CA HIS A 68 1.75 24.22 7.30
C HIS A 68 3.08 24.93 7.04
N LYS A 69 3.38 26.00 7.77
CA LYS A 69 4.58 26.83 7.51
C LYS A 69 5.79 26.44 8.35
N LYS A 70 5.62 25.71 9.44
CA LYS A 70 6.72 25.28 10.30
C LYS A 70 6.98 23.78 10.12
N PRO A 71 8.23 23.36 9.98
CA PRO A 71 8.56 21.94 9.88
C PRO A 71 8.16 21.22 11.18
N ILE A 72 7.54 20.05 11.04
CA ILE A 72 7.35 19.11 12.14
C ILE A 72 8.62 18.30 12.29
N LYS A 73 9.16 18.27 13.50
CA LYS A 73 10.36 17.52 13.82
C LYS A 73 9.99 16.13 14.34
N ILE A 74 10.30 15.10 13.54
CA ILE A 74 10.11 13.70 13.95
C ILE A 74 11.47 13.14 14.36
N LYS A 75 11.54 12.60 15.56
CA LYS A 75 12.70 11.89 16.09
C LYS A 75 12.33 10.44 16.29
N ILE A 76 13.17 9.55 15.82
CA ILE A 76 13.06 8.11 16.05
C ILE A 76 14.33 7.69 16.80
N SER A 77 14.16 7.08 17.96
CA SER A 77 15.25 6.57 18.77
C SER A 77 14.93 5.18 19.31
N ASN A 78 15.93 4.41 19.66
CA ASN A 78 15.74 3.13 20.32
C ASN A 78 15.38 3.34 21.79
N ARG A 79 14.36 2.62 22.28
CA ARG A 79 14.02 2.60 23.71
C ARG A 79 15.12 1.97 24.58
N HIS A 80 15.79 0.98 24.05
CA HIS A 80 16.85 0.30 24.78
C HIS A 80 18.21 0.95 24.50
N LYS A 81 18.68 1.77 25.41
CA LYS A 81 19.94 2.51 25.30
C LYS A 81 21.17 1.60 25.18
N GLU A 82 21.03 0.31 25.49
CA GLU A 82 22.11 -0.67 25.54
C GLU A 82 22.48 -1.29 24.17
N ILE A 83 21.65 -1.13 23.15
CA ILE A 83 21.98 -1.65 21.82
C ILE A 83 22.95 -0.67 21.16
N ARG A 84 24.25 -1.01 21.22
CA ARG A 84 25.37 -0.17 20.74
C ARG A 84 25.30 0.19 19.25
N ASP A 85 24.60 -0.56 18.43
CA ASP A 85 24.54 -0.35 16.99
C ASP A 85 23.52 0.70 16.54
N PHE A 86 22.59 1.13 17.38
CA PHE A 86 21.69 2.23 17.08
C PHE A 86 22.36 3.58 17.38
N ARG A 87 23.45 3.85 16.69
CA ARG A 87 24.32 5.03 16.94
C ARG A 87 23.76 6.35 16.49
N ARG A 88 22.63 6.39 15.79
CA ARG A 88 22.12 7.65 15.23
C ARG A 88 20.64 7.83 15.52
N LYS A 89 20.33 8.93 16.19
CA LYS A 89 18.97 9.48 16.20
C LYS A 89 18.61 9.85 14.77
N VAL A 90 17.54 9.28 14.26
CA VAL A 90 17.00 9.70 12.96
C VAL A 90 16.13 10.92 13.22
N GLU A 91 16.56 12.05 12.74
CA GLU A 91 15.78 13.28 12.78
C GLU A 91 15.29 13.61 11.36
N ALA A 92 13.99 13.69 11.19
CA ALA A 92 13.38 14.14 9.94
C ALA A 92 12.68 15.47 10.21
N ASN A 93 13.10 16.52 9.51
CA ASN A 93 12.35 17.77 9.44
C ASN A 93 11.38 17.68 8.29
N ILE A 94 10.11 17.66 8.59
CA ILE A 94 9.04 17.47 7.62
C ILE A 94 8.30 18.79 7.46
N THR A 95 8.29 19.34 6.25
CA THR A 95 7.43 20.44 5.84
C THR A 95 6.33 19.91 4.94
N PHE A 96 5.18 20.55 4.96
CA PHE A 96 4.08 20.24 4.08
C PHE A 96 4.51 20.24 2.60
N ASP A 97 5.28 21.23 2.18
CA ASP A 97 5.76 21.36 0.79
C ASP A 97 6.68 20.20 0.39
N LYS A 98 7.54 19.76 1.31
CA LYS A 98 8.43 18.61 1.07
C LYS A 98 7.64 17.32 0.94
N ILE A 99 6.64 17.12 1.79
CA ILE A 99 5.73 15.96 1.72
C ILE A 99 4.95 16.01 0.41
N GLN A 100 4.36 17.16 0.08
CA GLN A 100 3.57 17.34 -1.12
C GLN A 100 4.39 17.17 -2.39
N SER A 101 5.64 17.68 -2.43
CA SER A 101 6.51 17.50 -3.59
C SER A 101 6.95 16.05 -3.75
N GLN A 102 7.23 15.34 -2.66
CA GLN A 102 7.53 13.91 -2.70
C GLN A 102 6.30 13.09 -3.14
N TYR A 103 5.12 13.41 -2.60
CA TYR A 103 3.87 12.79 -3.02
C TYR A 103 3.61 13.03 -4.50
N ASN A 104 3.74 14.27 -4.99
CA ASN A 104 3.52 14.60 -6.41
C ASN A 104 4.56 13.95 -7.34
N ALA A 105 5.81 13.78 -6.88
CA ALA A 105 6.84 13.08 -7.64
C ALA A 105 6.59 11.58 -7.75
N MET A 106 5.93 11.00 -6.75
CA MET A 106 5.56 9.58 -6.72
C MET A 106 4.22 9.29 -7.40
N HIS A 107 3.37 10.32 -7.52
CA HIS A 107 2.04 10.22 -8.11
C HIS A 107 1.93 11.25 -9.26
N PRO A 108 2.56 11.00 -10.42
CA PRO A 108 2.41 11.87 -11.56
C PRO A 108 0.92 11.98 -11.90
N LYS A 109 0.45 13.22 -12.08
CA LYS A 109 -0.94 13.51 -12.42
C LYS A 109 -1.23 13.00 -13.82
N PHE A 110 -1.81 11.83 -13.94
CA PHE A 110 -2.25 11.30 -15.22
C PHE A 110 -3.51 12.02 -15.72
N LYS A 111 -3.57 12.22 -17.04
CA LYS A 111 -4.71 12.83 -17.73
C LYS A 111 -6.03 12.06 -17.50
N TYR A 112 -5.93 10.78 -17.11
CA TYR A 112 -7.05 9.87 -16.87
C TYR A 112 -7.40 9.68 -15.38
N ALA A 113 -6.68 10.32 -14.46
CA ALA A 113 -6.83 10.12 -13.03
C ALA A 113 -8.26 10.35 -12.50
N ARG A 114 -9.02 11.28 -13.12
CA ARG A 114 -10.41 11.57 -12.69
C ARG A 114 -11.36 10.39 -12.87
N LYS A 115 -11.21 9.60 -13.95
CA LYS A 115 -12.11 8.47 -14.25
C LYS A 115 -11.95 7.34 -13.23
N TYR A 116 -10.74 7.15 -12.72
CA TYR A 116 -10.39 6.03 -11.83
C TYR A 116 -10.12 6.48 -10.39
N SER A 117 -10.30 7.77 -10.09
CA SER A 117 -10.05 8.30 -8.75
C SER A 117 -10.95 7.63 -7.71
N GLY A 118 -10.34 7.04 -6.69
CA GLY A 118 -11.05 6.36 -5.60
C GLY A 118 -11.71 5.04 -5.97
N CYS A 119 -11.49 4.52 -7.19
CA CYS A 119 -12.04 3.22 -7.57
C CYS A 119 -11.36 2.06 -6.83
N TRP A 120 -12.01 0.92 -6.83
CA TRP A 120 -11.42 -0.34 -6.39
C TRP A 120 -11.12 -1.20 -7.61
N LEU A 121 -9.92 -1.74 -7.67
CA LEU A 121 -9.51 -2.70 -8.68
C LEU A 121 -9.59 -4.11 -8.12
N LEU A 122 -10.32 -4.96 -8.83
CA LEU A 122 -10.44 -6.37 -8.48
C LEU A 122 -9.78 -7.21 -9.57
N MET A 123 -9.08 -8.25 -9.19
CA MET A 123 -8.55 -9.25 -10.12
C MET A 123 -8.27 -10.57 -9.40
N ASP A 124 -8.40 -11.66 -10.12
CA ASP A 124 -7.92 -12.96 -9.68
C ASP A 124 -6.51 -13.19 -10.23
N ARG A 125 -6.37 -13.91 -11.34
CA ARG A 125 -5.13 -13.97 -12.10
C ARG A 125 -5.16 -12.96 -13.25
N ASP A 126 -4.02 -12.67 -13.83
CA ASP A 126 -3.95 -11.79 -14.99
C ASP A 126 -4.65 -12.39 -16.22
N ASN A 127 -4.63 -13.72 -16.37
CA ASN A 127 -5.14 -14.46 -17.52
C ASN A 127 -6.44 -15.24 -17.27
N GLN A 128 -6.92 -15.30 -16.02
CA GLN A 128 -8.08 -16.10 -15.65
C GLN A 128 -8.83 -15.46 -14.49
N ALA A 129 -10.15 -15.45 -14.60
CA ALA A 129 -11.08 -15.14 -13.52
C ALA A 129 -11.55 -16.45 -12.84
N ASP A 130 -12.71 -16.42 -12.19
CA ASP A 130 -13.34 -17.56 -11.53
C ASP A 130 -12.76 -17.90 -10.15
N ASP A 131 -12.44 -16.85 -9.39
CA ASP A 131 -12.02 -16.95 -7.99
C ASP A 131 -12.74 -15.86 -7.15
N ASN A 132 -12.34 -15.70 -5.91
CA ASN A 132 -13.03 -14.87 -4.93
C ASN A 132 -13.17 -13.40 -5.33
N ALA A 133 -12.24 -12.83 -6.12
CA ALA A 133 -12.37 -11.44 -6.57
C ALA A 133 -13.47 -11.27 -7.62
N GLU A 134 -13.68 -12.23 -8.49
CA GLU A 134 -14.82 -12.23 -9.45
C GLU A 134 -16.16 -12.27 -8.69
N HIS A 135 -16.28 -13.16 -7.70
CA HIS A 135 -17.49 -13.26 -6.88
C HIS A 135 -17.76 -11.99 -6.07
N LEU A 136 -16.71 -11.43 -5.49
CA LEU A 136 -16.80 -10.15 -4.77
C LEU A 136 -17.19 -9.00 -5.69
N TYR A 137 -16.68 -8.97 -6.94
CA TYR A 137 -17.08 -7.97 -7.92
C TYR A 137 -18.60 -8.01 -8.17
N ARG A 138 -19.17 -9.21 -8.42
CA ARG A 138 -20.61 -9.36 -8.61
C ARG A 138 -21.40 -8.86 -7.40
N TYR A 139 -20.97 -9.24 -6.21
CA TYR A 139 -21.62 -8.80 -4.98
C TYR A 139 -21.62 -7.27 -4.84
N ILE A 140 -20.47 -6.62 -5.03
CA ILE A 140 -20.35 -5.17 -4.93
C ILE A 140 -21.18 -4.48 -6.01
N ASN A 141 -21.11 -4.96 -7.25
CA ASN A 141 -21.85 -4.37 -8.37
C ASN A 141 -23.37 -4.38 -8.15
N GLN A 142 -23.87 -5.41 -7.48
CA GLN A 142 -25.30 -5.56 -7.17
C GLN A 142 -25.74 -4.79 -5.92
N ASN A 143 -24.90 -4.79 -4.86
CA ASN A 143 -25.31 -4.33 -3.54
C ASN A 143 -24.73 -2.96 -3.16
N ARG A 144 -23.68 -2.50 -3.83
CA ARG A 144 -22.97 -1.26 -3.53
C ARG A 144 -22.65 -0.48 -4.81
N PRO A 145 -23.68 -0.02 -5.55
CA PRO A 145 -23.50 0.74 -6.79
C PRO A 145 -22.82 2.12 -6.58
N ASP A 146 -22.74 2.56 -5.34
CA ASP A 146 -22.02 3.76 -4.91
C ASP A 146 -20.49 3.61 -5.03
N ILE A 147 -19.98 2.36 -5.08
CA ILE A 147 -18.55 2.08 -5.19
C ILE A 147 -18.17 1.91 -6.67
N SER A 148 -17.23 2.73 -7.14
CA SER A 148 -16.67 2.55 -8.49
C SER A 148 -15.71 1.38 -8.51
N ILE A 149 -16.05 0.31 -9.21
CA ILE A 149 -15.24 -0.91 -9.32
C ILE A 149 -14.87 -1.22 -10.76
N PHE A 150 -13.69 -1.80 -10.95
CA PHE A 150 -13.22 -2.35 -12.21
C PHE A 150 -12.60 -3.72 -11.99
N PHE A 151 -12.73 -4.60 -12.98
CA PHE A 151 -12.09 -5.91 -12.96
C PHE A 151 -10.98 -5.96 -13.99
N VAL A 152 -9.80 -6.40 -13.58
CA VAL A 152 -8.60 -6.43 -14.43
C VAL A 152 -8.37 -7.83 -14.93
N LEU A 153 -8.19 -8.00 -16.25
CA LEU A 153 -7.98 -9.27 -16.90
C LEU A 153 -7.27 -9.07 -18.24
N LEU A 154 -6.49 -10.04 -18.69
CA LEU A 154 -5.93 -10.04 -20.05
C LEU A 154 -7.05 -10.00 -21.10
N LYS A 155 -6.86 -9.21 -22.15
CA LYS A 155 -7.86 -9.03 -23.22
C LYS A 155 -8.17 -10.31 -24.00
N ASP A 156 -7.20 -11.19 -24.10
CA ASP A 156 -7.28 -12.49 -24.77
C ASP A 156 -7.66 -13.65 -23.83
N SER A 157 -7.99 -13.36 -22.57
CA SER A 157 -8.53 -14.35 -21.64
C SER A 157 -9.85 -14.93 -22.16
N HIS A 158 -10.02 -16.24 -22.00
CA HIS A 158 -11.28 -16.92 -22.31
C HIS A 158 -12.47 -16.41 -21.50
N ASP A 159 -12.20 -15.82 -20.32
CA ASP A 159 -13.24 -15.24 -19.45
C ASP A 159 -13.68 -13.85 -19.88
N TRP A 160 -12.91 -13.16 -20.74
CA TRP A 160 -13.20 -11.77 -21.10
C TRP A 160 -14.61 -11.57 -21.62
N VAL A 161 -14.97 -12.38 -22.64
CA VAL A 161 -16.29 -12.26 -23.30
C VAL A 161 -17.44 -12.61 -22.36
N ARG A 162 -17.22 -13.56 -21.46
CA ARG A 162 -18.21 -13.96 -20.45
C ARG A 162 -18.47 -12.82 -19.48
N LEU A 163 -17.42 -12.25 -18.90
CA LEU A 163 -17.54 -11.16 -17.94
C LEU A 163 -18.06 -9.86 -18.57
N GLU A 164 -17.68 -9.59 -19.81
CA GLU A 164 -18.20 -8.42 -20.56
C GLU A 164 -19.72 -8.54 -20.76
N LYS A 165 -20.23 -9.73 -21.14
CA LYS A 165 -21.67 -10.00 -21.26
C LYS A 165 -22.40 -9.89 -19.92
N GLU A 166 -21.75 -10.20 -18.81
CA GLU A 166 -22.29 -10.03 -17.45
C GLU A 166 -22.28 -8.58 -16.98
N GLY A 167 -21.73 -7.64 -17.77
CA GLY A 167 -21.70 -6.22 -17.44
C GLY A 167 -20.54 -5.80 -16.54
N PHE A 168 -19.47 -6.57 -16.48
CA PHE A 168 -18.25 -6.17 -15.79
C PHE A 168 -17.60 -4.98 -16.47
N LYS A 169 -17.14 -4.01 -15.70
CA LYS A 169 -16.28 -2.92 -16.18
C LYS A 169 -14.86 -3.43 -16.28
N LEU A 170 -14.50 -4.02 -17.41
CA LEU A 170 -13.21 -4.65 -17.62
C LEU A 170 -12.11 -3.65 -17.97
N LEU A 171 -10.91 -3.87 -17.45
CA LEU A 171 -9.68 -3.20 -17.83
C LEU A 171 -8.70 -4.26 -18.34
N ALA A 172 -8.18 -4.05 -19.55
CA ALA A 172 -7.20 -4.98 -20.11
C ALA A 172 -5.88 -4.87 -19.34
N PHE A 173 -5.44 -5.98 -18.74
CA PHE A 173 -4.18 -6.05 -18.04
C PHE A 173 -3.03 -5.55 -18.94
N GLY A 174 -2.15 -4.70 -18.42
CA GLY A 174 -1.05 -4.10 -19.16
C GLY A 174 -1.45 -2.92 -20.05
N SER A 175 -2.73 -2.55 -20.15
CA SER A 175 -3.16 -1.39 -20.92
C SER A 175 -2.88 -0.07 -20.18
N ARG A 176 -2.89 1.05 -20.93
CA ARG A 176 -2.76 2.40 -20.34
C ARG A 176 -3.89 2.72 -19.37
N GLU A 177 -5.08 2.20 -19.61
CA GLU A 177 -6.24 2.34 -18.73
C GLU A 177 -6.02 1.59 -17.42
N HIS A 178 -5.48 0.37 -17.48
CA HIS A 178 -5.12 -0.40 -16.30
C HIS A 178 -4.05 0.32 -15.45
N GLU A 179 -3.00 0.81 -16.09
CA GLU A 179 -1.93 1.55 -15.38
C GLU A 179 -2.46 2.85 -14.74
N ALA A 180 -3.29 3.60 -15.47
CA ALA A 180 -3.93 4.80 -14.93
C ALA A 180 -4.88 4.49 -13.76
N ALA A 181 -5.59 3.36 -13.83
CA ALA A 181 -6.44 2.90 -12.76
C ALA A 181 -5.62 2.44 -11.55
N LEU A 182 -4.53 1.69 -11.74
CA LEU A 182 -3.60 1.30 -10.69
C LEU A 182 -3.04 2.52 -9.95
N GLU A 183 -2.69 3.58 -10.65
CA GLU A 183 -2.16 4.80 -10.02
C GLU A 183 -3.20 5.60 -9.25
N SER A 184 -4.48 5.52 -9.65
CA SER A 184 -5.56 6.36 -9.13
C SER A 184 -6.52 5.63 -8.19
N CYS A 185 -6.48 4.30 -8.13
CA CYS A 185 -7.37 3.51 -7.30
C CYS A 185 -7.11 3.71 -5.80
N ASP A 186 -8.15 3.50 -5.01
CA ASP A 186 -8.06 3.49 -3.54
C ASP A 186 -7.57 2.13 -3.02
N LYS A 187 -8.01 1.04 -3.66
CA LYS A 187 -7.71 -0.33 -3.24
C LYS A 187 -7.46 -1.24 -4.43
N ILE A 188 -6.60 -2.23 -4.19
CA ILE A 188 -6.43 -3.40 -5.05
C ILE A 188 -6.88 -4.62 -4.25
N ILE A 189 -7.79 -5.40 -4.79
CA ILE A 189 -8.38 -6.56 -4.14
C ILE A 189 -8.14 -7.77 -5.04
N SER A 190 -7.47 -8.79 -4.54
CA SER A 190 -7.14 -9.95 -5.35
C SER A 190 -7.10 -11.24 -4.53
N SER A 191 -7.46 -12.33 -5.18
CA SER A 191 -7.29 -13.70 -4.65
C SER A 191 -5.82 -14.16 -4.73
N HIS A 192 -4.98 -13.40 -5.40
CA HIS A 192 -3.55 -13.71 -5.57
C HIS A 192 -2.68 -12.54 -5.11
N ALA A 193 -1.61 -12.85 -4.37
CA ALA A 193 -0.61 -11.89 -3.92
C ALA A 193 0.67 -11.93 -4.78
N ALA A 194 0.54 -12.31 -6.05
CA ALA A 194 1.66 -12.40 -6.98
C ALA A 194 2.21 -11.02 -7.35
N GLN A 195 3.43 -10.99 -7.88
CA GLN A 195 4.14 -9.75 -8.23
C GLN A 195 3.36 -8.89 -9.23
N PHE A 196 2.67 -9.51 -10.19
CA PHE A 196 1.86 -8.78 -11.17
C PHE A 196 0.67 -8.00 -10.54
N VAL A 197 0.29 -8.34 -9.31
CA VAL A 197 -0.74 -7.61 -8.53
C VAL A 197 -0.09 -6.61 -7.59
N THR A 198 0.87 -7.08 -6.78
CA THR A 198 1.39 -6.33 -5.63
C THR A 198 2.53 -5.38 -5.98
N ASP A 199 3.23 -5.63 -7.08
CA ASP A 199 4.40 -4.86 -7.53
C ASP A 199 4.47 -4.74 -9.05
N TYR A 200 3.34 -4.48 -9.69
CA TYR A 200 3.20 -4.37 -11.15
C TYR A 200 4.25 -3.44 -11.79
N PHE A 201 4.44 -2.25 -11.24
CA PHE A 201 5.38 -1.27 -11.78
C PHE A 201 6.84 -1.52 -11.41
N LYS A 202 7.13 -2.50 -10.55
CA LYS A 202 8.46 -2.81 -10.00
C LYS A 202 9.18 -1.59 -9.43
N ASP A 203 8.40 -0.66 -8.92
CA ASP A 203 8.87 0.58 -8.31
C ASP A 203 8.03 0.96 -7.08
N LYS A 204 8.31 2.13 -6.50
CA LYS A 204 7.65 2.56 -5.26
C LYS A 204 6.17 2.91 -5.40
N ARG A 205 5.61 3.00 -6.60
CA ARG A 205 4.22 3.42 -6.83
C ARG A 205 3.19 2.50 -6.20
N MET A 206 3.49 1.20 -6.13
CA MET A 206 2.58 0.20 -5.55
C MET A 206 2.62 0.13 -4.03
N LEU A 207 3.66 0.69 -3.38
CA LEU A 207 3.83 0.60 -1.93
C LEU A 207 2.76 1.33 -1.12
N TRP A 208 2.00 2.20 -1.75
CA TRP A 208 0.99 3.08 -1.14
C TRP A 208 -0.42 2.55 -1.25
N LYS A 209 -0.65 1.62 -2.14
CA LYS A 209 -1.98 1.11 -2.42
C LYS A 209 -2.43 0.19 -1.30
N LYS A 210 -3.67 0.33 -0.84
CA LYS A 210 -4.30 -0.68 0.01
C LYS A 210 -4.46 -1.95 -0.81
N PHE A 211 -3.71 -2.96 -0.45
CA PHE A 211 -3.87 -4.29 -1.00
C PHE A 211 -4.70 -5.14 -0.04
N ILE A 212 -5.81 -5.70 -0.53
CA ILE A 212 -6.66 -6.62 0.21
C ILE A 212 -6.51 -7.99 -0.45
N PHE A 213 -5.96 -8.92 0.31
CA PHE A 213 -5.85 -10.30 -0.11
C PHE A 213 -7.14 -11.05 0.25
N LEU A 214 -7.77 -11.63 -0.76
CA LEU A 214 -8.84 -12.59 -0.58
C LEU A 214 -8.22 -13.97 -0.53
N GLN A 215 -8.59 -14.77 0.47
CA GLN A 215 -8.09 -16.12 0.57
C GLN A 215 -8.44 -16.90 -0.70
N HIS A 216 -7.43 -17.57 -1.28
CA HIS A 216 -7.61 -18.44 -2.42
C HIS A 216 -8.00 -19.84 -1.95
N GLY A 217 -9.20 -20.29 -2.34
CA GLY A 217 -9.71 -21.62 -2.02
C GLY A 217 -10.18 -21.79 -0.55
N ILE A 218 -10.87 -22.89 -0.30
CA ILE A 218 -11.23 -23.35 1.03
C ILE A 218 -10.10 -24.27 1.50
N ILE A 219 -9.43 -23.90 2.60
CA ILE A 219 -8.45 -24.79 3.22
C ILE A 219 -9.21 -25.87 3.97
N HIS A 220 -9.50 -26.98 3.30
CA HIS A 220 -9.90 -28.23 3.93
C HIS A 220 -8.64 -29.04 4.25
N ASN A 221 -7.85 -28.59 5.19
CA ASN A 221 -6.83 -29.45 5.80
C ASN A 221 -7.38 -29.96 7.12
N ASP A 222 -8.05 -31.11 7.07
CA ASP A 222 -8.18 -31.95 8.24
C ASP A 222 -6.79 -32.54 8.53
N GLN A 223 -6.06 -31.93 9.44
CA GLN A 223 -4.77 -32.41 9.94
C GLN A 223 -4.94 -33.20 11.23
N SER A 224 -6.09 -33.78 11.46
CA SER A 224 -6.32 -34.71 12.55
C SER A 224 -5.74 -36.09 12.19
N THR A 225 -4.41 -36.23 12.32
CA THR A 225 -3.72 -37.53 12.49
C THR A 225 -2.73 -37.43 13.62
#